data_91f2d49ea48cae78f324af062582795b
#
_entry.id   91f2d49ea48cae78f324af062582795b
#
_cell.length_a   1.000
_cell.length_b   1.000
_cell.length_c   1.000
_cell.angle_alpha   90.00
_cell.angle_beta   90.00
_cell.angle_gamma   90.00
#
_symmetry.space_group_name_H-M   'P 1'
#
loop_
_entity.id
_entity.type
_entity.pdbx_description
1 polymer ?
#
loop_
_entity_poly.entity_id
_entity_poly.type
_entity_poly.pdbx_seq_one_letter_code
_entity_poly.pdbx_strand_id
1 'polypeptide(L)'
;MSTNKVRRLVALAARWNGPISVAVKVISIQDFREFQSLLHAHQEHLKKVAFHLYFESRHRDYPNNILRNLALDRVQSDYFALFDVDLLPSPMNTHQHLRSTFDDNPQLEDRLKDKTVFILPAWEIEEEISNEDITIQHPLYPETKEMVLKMNGEKMSDRKLRIFRHVFEPGHRSTDYPKWTSNNTDISYPIEAEEYGYEPYIIGAMKDAPRFFRDFRGYGFNKLSYYVELHYAKYSMEVLRDFFIFHVNHPSTYGEERTKSRMVNMVCVKTFMEYLARDYGAGYLDDEEEVAGLETWRRRMAQGQGTGDYYEEAEEEEEDESEDEDE
;
A
#
# COMPACT_ATOMS: atom_id res chain seq x y z
N MET A 1 -1.62 6.48 11.20
CA MET A 1 -3.09 6.24 11.21
C MET A 1 -3.84 7.31 12.00
N SER A 2 -5.16 7.40 11.89
CA SER A 2 -6.03 8.19 12.79
C SER A 2 -6.35 7.41 14.06
N THR A 3 -6.70 8.11 15.12
CA THR A 3 -7.00 7.55 16.47
C THR A 3 -8.17 6.55 16.48
N ASN A 4 -9.17 6.74 15.61
CA ASN A 4 -10.36 5.88 15.50
C ASN A 4 -10.08 4.53 14.78
N LYS A 5 -8.87 4.30 14.26
CA LYS A 5 -8.48 3.06 13.56
C LYS A 5 -7.86 2.00 14.47
N VAL A 6 -7.97 2.13 15.80
CA VAL A 6 -7.34 1.21 16.77
C VAL A 6 -7.82 -0.23 16.58
N ARG A 7 -9.11 -0.47 16.33
CA ARG A 7 -9.61 -1.84 16.11
C ARG A 7 -9.03 -2.49 14.87
N ARG A 8 -8.82 -1.74 13.79
CA ARG A 8 -8.12 -2.23 12.59
C ARG A 8 -6.66 -2.56 12.90
N LEU A 9 -6.00 -1.72 13.68
CA LEU A 9 -4.64 -2.02 14.16
C LEU A 9 -4.59 -3.28 15.02
N VAL A 10 -5.61 -3.54 15.85
CA VAL A 10 -5.71 -4.77 16.66
C VAL A 10 -5.78 -6.00 15.75
N ALA A 11 -6.62 -5.98 14.73
CA ALA A 11 -6.72 -7.07 13.76
C ALA A 11 -5.39 -7.27 13.00
N LEU A 12 -4.78 -6.19 12.53
CA LEU A 12 -3.47 -6.22 11.88
C LEU A 12 -2.39 -6.77 12.81
N ALA A 13 -2.32 -6.30 14.06
CA ALA A 13 -1.30 -6.73 15.01
C ALA A 13 -1.41 -8.21 15.38
N ALA A 14 -2.63 -8.72 15.52
CA ALA A 14 -2.87 -10.13 15.77
C ALA A 14 -2.46 -11.01 14.59
N ARG A 15 -2.76 -10.58 13.35
CA ARG A 15 -2.41 -11.32 12.13
C ARG A 15 -0.92 -11.25 11.81
N TRP A 16 -0.32 -10.10 11.98
CA TRP A 16 1.12 -9.92 11.82
C TRP A 16 1.92 -10.69 12.86
N ASN A 17 1.52 -10.60 14.09
CA ASN A 17 2.14 -11.24 15.27
C ASN A 17 3.65 -10.96 15.42
N GLY A 18 4.11 -9.82 14.97
CA GLY A 18 5.49 -9.33 15.07
C GLY A 18 5.56 -7.91 15.61
N PRO A 19 6.74 -7.30 15.70
CA PRO A 19 6.89 -5.90 16.09
C PRO A 19 6.24 -4.99 15.04
N ILE A 20 5.57 -3.94 15.51
CA ILE A 20 4.92 -2.93 14.67
C ILE A 20 5.34 -1.54 15.16
N SER A 21 5.77 -0.70 14.22
CA SER A 21 5.98 0.73 14.42
C SER A 21 4.82 1.49 13.77
N VAL A 22 4.03 2.24 14.55
CA VAL A 22 2.86 2.95 14.03
C VAL A 22 2.86 4.41 14.43
N ALA A 23 2.71 5.30 13.44
CA ALA A 23 2.51 6.72 13.69
C ALA A 23 1.02 7.06 13.71
N VAL A 24 0.60 7.85 14.69
CA VAL A 24 -0.78 8.20 14.96
C VAL A 24 -0.96 9.72 14.95
N LYS A 25 -1.82 10.22 14.05
CA LYS A 25 -2.24 11.63 14.08
C LYS A 25 -3.22 11.85 15.20
N VAL A 26 -2.91 12.81 16.07
CA VAL A 26 -3.75 13.30 17.16
C VAL A 26 -4.14 14.75 16.87
N ILE A 27 -5.42 15.06 16.90
CA ILE A 27 -5.95 16.38 16.52
C ILE A 27 -6.34 17.26 17.70
N SER A 28 -6.53 16.66 18.89
CA SER A 28 -6.92 17.37 20.11
C SER A 28 -6.59 16.55 21.36
N ILE A 29 -6.67 17.17 22.52
CA ILE A 29 -6.53 16.48 23.82
C ILE A 29 -7.68 15.48 24.01
N GLN A 30 -8.89 15.80 23.56
CA GLN A 30 -10.03 14.90 23.65
C GLN A 30 -9.81 13.64 22.80
N ASP A 31 -9.38 13.81 21.55
CA ASP A 31 -9.02 12.73 20.64
C ASP A 31 -7.90 11.83 21.24
N PHE A 32 -6.92 12.43 21.91
CA PHE A 32 -5.88 11.68 22.61
C PHE A 32 -6.43 10.84 23.77
N ARG A 33 -7.36 11.38 24.56
CA ARG A 33 -7.98 10.64 25.68
C ARG A 33 -8.81 9.45 25.18
N GLU A 34 -9.56 9.63 24.12
CA GLU A 34 -10.34 8.56 23.48
C GLU A 34 -9.40 7.47 22.95
N PHE A 35 -8.31 7.88 22.29
CA PHE A 35 -7.26 6.96 21.84
C PHE A 35 -6.66 6.17 23.00
N GLN A 36 -6.29 6.82 24.11
CA GLN A 36 -5.76 6.13 25.31
C GLN A 36 -6.75 5.10 25.86
N SER A 37 -8.04 5.43 25.90
CA SER A 37 -9.09 4.50 26.36
C SER A 37 -9.18 3.26 25.46
N LEU A 38 -9.11 3.44 24.15
CA LEU A 38 -9.09 2.34 23.17
C LEU A 38 -7.83 1.48 23.32
N LEU A 39 -6.65 2.09 23.52
CA LEU A 39 -5.42 1.34 23.76
C LEU A 39 -5.51 0.48 25.02
N HIS A 40 -6.07 1.04 26.09
CA HIS A 40 -6.25 0.31 27.34
C HIS A 40 -7.20 -0.88 27.16
N ALA A 41 -8.30 -0.70 26.44
CA ALA A 41 -9.27 -1.76 26.16
C ALA A 41 -8.69 -2.92 25.34
N HIS A 42 -7.65 -2.67 24.53
CA HIS A 42 -7.04 -3.65 23.62
C HIS A 42 -5.57 -3.96 23.92
N GLN A 43 -5.07 -3.61 25.11
CA GLN A 43 -3.65 -3.68 25.46
C GLN A 43 -3.01 -5.05 25.22
N GLU A 44 -3.76 -6.14 25.41
CA GLU A 44 -3.24 -7.51 25.23
C GLU A 44 -2.79 -7.79 23.80
N HIS A 45 -3.52 -7.26 22.81
CA HIS A 45 -3.21 -7.43 21.39
C HIS A 45 -2.12 -6.46 20.88
N LEU A 46 -1.86 -5.39 21.63
CA LEU A 46 -0.98 -4.29 21.22
C LEU A 46 0.40 -4.31 21.89
N LYS A 47 0.76 -5.39 22.58
CA LYS A 47 2.03 -5.53 23.32
C LYS A 47 3.29 -5.39 22.46
N LYS A 48 3.20 -5.70 21.15
CA LYS A 48 4.31 -5.62 20.19
C LYS A 48 4.24 -4.34 19.33
N VAL A 49 3.36 -3.38 19.68
CA VAL A 49 3.14 -2.16 18.91
C VAL A 49 3.80 -0.97 19.59
N ALA A 50 4.71 -0.31 18.89
CA ALA A 50 5.30 0.96 19.29
C ALA A 50 4.52 2.13 18.65
N PHE A 51 3.98 3.02 19.50
CA PHE A 51 3.17 4.16 19.07
C PHE A 51 4.00 5.45 19.03
N HIS A 52 3.89 6.18 17.90
CA HIS A 52 4.54 7.48 17.69
C HIS A 52 3.46 8.52 17.42
N LEU A 53 3.32 9.49 18.30
CA LEU A 53 2.25 10.48 18.23
C LEU A 53 2.67 11.70 17.41
N TYR A 54 1.80 12.12 16.51
CA TYR A 54 1.96 13.33 15.72
C TYR A 54 0.75 14.25 15.97
N PHE A 55 1.01 15.39 16.63
CA PHE A 55 -0.03 16.35 16.98
C PHE A 55 -0.16 17.41 15.88
N GLU A 56 -1.33 17.45 15.25
CA GLU A 56 -1.64 18.44 14.22
C GLU A 56 -3.15 18.75 14.18
N SER A 57 -3.50 20.03 13.98
CA SER A 57 -4.89 20.45 13.87
C SER A 57 -5.63 19.86 12.67
N ARG A 58 -6.98 19.87 12.74
CA ARG A 58 -7.86 19.32 11.68
C ARG A 58 -7.78 20.04 10.34
N HIS A 59 -7.30 21.28 10.30
CA HIS A 59 -7.38 22.16 9.12
C HIS A 59 -6.34 21.88 8.05
N ARG A 60 -5.52 20.85 8.18
CA ARG A 60 -4.56 20.42 7.17
C ARG A 60 -4.89 19.03 6.65
N ASP A 61 -4.62 18.84 5.37
CA ASP A 61 -4.71 17.54 4.75
C ASP A 61 -3.95 16.47 5.53
N TYR A 62 -4.42 15.23 5.45
CA TYR A 62 -3.87 14.14 6.23
C TYR A 62 -2.37 13.92 5.91
N PRO A 63 -1.47 13.90 6.91
CA PRO A 63 -0.03 13.89 6.69
C PRO A 63 0.53 12.49 6.43
N ASN A 64 0.04 11.81 5.38
CA ASN A 64 0.36 10.41 5.07
C ASN A 64 1.87 10.14 5.12
N ASN A 65 2.65 10.86 4.32
CA ASN A 65 4.07 10.61 4.18
C ASN A 65 4.89 11.03 5.41
N ILE A 66 4.45 12.04 6.14
CA ILE A 66 5.05 12.41 7.42
C ILE A 66 4.86 11.28 8.45
N LEU A 67 3.66 10.70 8.50
CA LEU A 67 3.37 9.59 9.42
C LEU A 67 4.13 8.32 9.03
N ARG A 68 4.22 8.01 7.73
CA ARG A 68 5.01 6.86 7.24
C ARG A 68 6.48 7.02 7.61
N ASN A 69 7.06 8.19 7.39
CA ASN A 69 8.45 8.48 7.78
C ASN A 69 8.63 8.37 9.29
N LEU A 70 7.73 8.93 10.08
CA LEU A 70 7.79 8.85 11.54
C LEU A 70 7.78 7.39 12.02
N ALA A 71 6.99 6.52 11.40
CA ALA A 71 6.97 5.11 11.69
C ALA A 71 8.26 4.41 11.25
N LEU A 72 8.73 4.67 10.01
CA LEU A 72 9.98 4.09 9.47
C LEU A 72 11.20 4.50 10.29
N ASP A 73 11.33 5.78 10.69
CA ASP A 73 12.46 6.28 11.47
C ASP A 73 12.58 5.63 12.87
N ARG A 74 11.57 4.89 13.29
CA ARG A 74 11.53 4.19 14.59
C ARG A 74 11.60 2.67 14.47
N VAL A 75 11.74 2.15 13.26
CA VAL A 75 12.01 0.72 13.04
C VAL A 75 13.41 0.39 13.58
N GLN A 76 13.51 -0.69 14.34
CA GLN A 76 14.75 -1.14 14.96
C GLN A 76 15.33 -2.42 14.32
N SER A 77 14.58 -3.01 13.40
CA SER A 77 15.02 -4.17 12.60
C SER A 77 15.74 -3.72 11.33
N ASP A 78 16.54 -4.60 10.76
CA ASP A 78 17.22 -4.35 9.48
C ASP A 78 16.25 -4.34 8.29
N TYR A 79 15.05 -4.86 8.49
CA TYR A 79 14.01 -4.97 7.45
C TYR A 79 12.69 -4.40 7.95
N PHE A 80 11.86 -3.96 7.00
CA PHE A 80 10.51 -3.46 7.26
C PHE A 80 9.52 -4.03 6.26
N ALA A 81 8.26 -4.11 6.68
CA ALA A 81 7.11 -4.31 5.80
C ALA A 81 6.19 -3.10 5.94
N LEU A 82 5.75 -2.54 4.81
CA LEU A 82 4.91 -1.35 4.77
C LEU A 82 3.45 -1.74 4.56
N PHE A 83 2.59 -1.34 5.51
CA PHE A 83 1.13 -1.55 5.43
C PHE A 83 0.38 -0.25 5.71
N ASP A 84 -0.76 -0.07 5.04
CA ASP A 84 -1.80 0.81 5.56
C ASP A 84 -2.62 0.03 6.60
N VAL A 85 -3.17 0.71 7.61
CA VAL A 85 -3.84 0.06 8.77
C VAL A 85 -5.12 -0.70 8.40
N ASP A 86 -5.64 -0.46 7.21
CA ASP A 86 -6.83 -1.11 6.66
C ASP A 86 -6.51 -2.40 5.89
N LEU A 87 -5.23 -2.73 5.73
CA LEU A 87 -4.74 -3.93 5.07
C LEU A 87 -4.27 -4.96 6.09
N LEU A 88 -4.80 -6.15 5.98
CA LEU A 88 -4.47 -7.26 6.85
C LEU A 88 -3.58 -8.27 6.11
N PRO A 89 -2.46 -8.69 6.70
CA PRO A 89 -1.59 -9.67 6.09
C PRO A 89 -2.12 -11.10 6.23
N SER A 90 -1.74 -11.96 5.31
CA SER A 90 -2.09 -13.38 5.26
C SER A 90 -0.88 -14.23 4.88
N PRO A 91 -0.75 -15.42 5.48
CA PRO A 91 -1.63 -16.06 6.48
C PRO A 91 -1.54 -15.41 7.88
N MET A 92 -2.33 -15.93 8.83
CA MET A 92 -2.16 -15.60 10.25
C MET A 92 -0.71 -15.86 10.69
N ASN A 93 -0.18 -15.03 11.62
CA ASN A 93 1.22 -15.04 12.03
C ASN A 93 2.20 -14.76 10.89
N THR A 94 1.84 -13.90 9.95
CA THR A 94 2.60 -13.59 8.74
C THR A 94 4.07 -13.26 9.03
N HIS A 95 4.37 -12.51 10.11
CA HIS A 95 5.74 -12.20 10.48
C HIS A 95 6.59 -13.45 10.75
N GLN A 96 6.04 -14.44 11.44
CA GLN A 96 6.75 -15.69 11.73
C GLN A 96 6.95 -16.51 10.45
N HIS A 97 5.92 -16.60 9.60
CA HIS A 97 6.02 -17.30 8.33
C HIS A 97 7.04 -16.66 7.40
N LEU A 98 7.05 -15.33 7.29
CA LEU A 98 8.07 -14.60 6.54
C LEU A 98 9.47 -14.92 7.05
N ARG A 99 9.69 -14.86 8.36
CA ARG A 99 10.99 -15.21 8.94
C ARG A 99 11.43 -16.62 8.57
N SER A 100 10.56 -17.63 8.75
CA SER A 100 10.88 -19.01 8.35
C SER A 100 11.21 -19.10 6.86
N THR A 101 10.43 -18.43 6.00
CA THR A 101 10.67 -18.42 4.55
C THR A 101 12.03 -17.81 4.21
N PHE A 102 12.43 -16.73 4.86
CA PHE A 102 13.75 -16.12 4.64
C PHE A 102 14.89 -16.96 5.23
N ASP A 103 14.69 -17.58 6.39
CA ASP A 103 15.67 -18.50 7.00
C ASP A 103 15.91 -19.73 6.09
N ASP A 104 14.85 -20.26 5.48
CA ASP A 104 14.93 -21.39 4.54
C ASP A 104 15.48 -20.99 3.16
N ASN A 105 15.45 -19.70 2.82
CA ASN A 105 15.85 -19.16 1.52
C ASN A 105 16.75 -17.92 1.66
N PRO A 106 18.02 -18.09 2.11
CA PRO A 106 18.93 -16.99 2.40
C PRO A 106 19.16 -16.02 1.21
N GLN A 107 19.01 -16.51 -0.03
CA GLN A 107 19.10 -15.68 -1.22
C GLN A 107 18.06 -14.55 -1.26
N LEU A 108 16.91 -14.66 -0.58
CA LEU A 108 15.94 -13.57 -0.47
C LEU A 108 16.49 -12.42 0.38
N GLU A 109 17.19 -12.75 1.46
CA GLU A 109 17.82 -11.76 2.31
C GLU A 109 18.97 -11.04 1.58
N ASP A 110 19.76 -11.77 0.79
CA ASP A 110 20.82 -11.19 -0.03
C ASP A 110 20.27 -10.21 -1.06
N ARG A 111 19.12 -10.53 -1.70
CA ARG A 111 18.42 -9.61 -2.61
C ARG A 111 17.94 -8.37 -1.87
N LEU A 112 17.35 -8.48 -0.67
CA LEU A 112 16.96 -7.30 0.13
C LEU A 112 18.16 -6.38 0.40
N LYS A 113 19.32 -6.95 0.70
CA LYS A 113 20.57 -6.19 0.93
C LYS A 113 21.08 -5.53 -0.36
N ASP A 114 20.78 -6.14 -1.52
CA ASP A 114 21.15 -5.66 -2.86
C ASP A 114 20.00 -4.87 -3.53
N LYS A 115 19.30 -4.07 -2.73
CA LYS A 115 18.24 -3.16 -3.20
C LYS A 115 17.09 -3.82 -3.96
N THR A 116 16.69 -5.04 -3.59
CA THR A 116 15.42 -5.59 -4.03
C THR A 116 14.35 -5.32 -2.97
N VAL A 117 13.16 -4.89 -3.38
CA VAL A 117 11.97 -4.90 -2.54
C VAL A 117 11.04 -6.03 -2.95
N PHE A 118 10.47 -6.72 -1.96
CA PHE A 118 9.48 -7.75 -2.24
C PHE A 118 8.07 -7.19 -2.08
N ILE A 119 7.22 -7.46 -3.07
CA ILE A 119 5.86 -6.98 -3.15
C ILE A 119 4.91 -8.04 -2.60
N LEU A 120 3.96 -7.57 -1.81
CA LEU A 120 2.84 -8.37 -1.33
C LEU A 120 1.60 -8.04 -2.18
N PRO A 121 1.09 -8.99 -2.97
CA PRO A 121 -0.14 -8.78 -3.73
C PRO A 121 -1.30 -8.36 -2.84
N ALA A 122 -2.02 -7.33 -3.26
CA ALA A 122 -3.12 -6.76 -2.50
C ALA A 122 -4.47 -7.17 -3.08
N TRP A 123 -5.35 -7.65 -2.22
CA TRP A 123 -6.72 -8.04 -2.51
C TRP A 123 -7.71 -7.15 -1.75
N GLU A 124 -8.96 -7.18 -2.08
CA GLU A 124 -10.02 -6.45 -1.38
C GLU A 124 -11.23 -7.34 -1.13
N ILE A 125 -11.76 -7.28 0.09
CA ILE A 125 -13.03 -7.92 0.43
C ILE A 125 -14.15 -7.06 -0.14
N GLU A 126 -15.06 -7.65 -0.91
CA GLU A 126 -16.19 -6.94 -1.55
C GLU A 126 -17.16 -6.35 -0.51
N GLU A 127 -17.40 -7.07 0.57
CA GLU A 127 -18.28 -6.65 1.65
C GLU A 127 -17.64 -5.52 2.49
N GLU A 128 -18.41 -4.47 2.76
CA GLU A 128 -17.98 -3.42 3.67
C GLU A 128 -18.10 -3.89 5.13
N ILE A 129 -16.98 -3.80 5.86
CA ILE A 129 -16.90 -4.11 7.30
C ILE A 129 -16.59 -2.82 8.07
N SER A 130 -17.52 -2.40 8.92
CA SER A 130 -17.35 -1.18 9.71
C SER A 130 -16.17 -1.26 10.69
N ASN A 131 -15.73 -0.12 11.23
CA ASN A 131 -14.68 -0.13 12.26
C ASN A 131 -15.12 -0.82 13.57
N GLU A 132 -16.42 -0.87 13.82
CA GLU A 132 -17.02 -1.51 14.99
C GLU A 132 -17.08 -3.03 14.83
N ASP A 133 -17.29 -3.51 13.61
CA ASP A 133 -17.50 -4.92 13.28
C ASP A 133 -16.21 -5.66 12.92
N ILE A 134 -15.10 -4.93 12.72
CA ILE A 134 -13.83 -5.57 12.40
C ILE A 134 -13.34 -6.45 13.56
N THR A 135 -12.94 -7.66 13.23
CA THR A 135 -12.47 -8.68 14.16
C THR A 135 -11.10 -9.20 13.77
N ILE A 136 -10.46 -9.96 14.65
CA ILE A 136 -9.17 -10.62 14.38
C ILE A 136 -9.35 -11.74 13.34
N GLN A 137 -10.47 -12.45 13.42
CA GLN A 137 -10.85 -13.53 12.50
C GLN A 137 -12.25 -13.29 12.00
N HIS A 138 -12.45 -13.43 10.71
CA HIS A 138 -13.74 -13.27 10.06
C HIS A 138 -13.87 -14.32 8.94
N PRO A 139 -15.07 -14.85 8.66
CA PRO A 139 -15.26 -15.86 7.61
C PRO A 139 -14.79 -15.42 6.21
N LEU A 140 -14.76 -14.11 5.95
CA LEU A 140 -14.30 -13.54 4.69
C LEU A 140 -12.78 -13.27 4.66
N TYR A 141 -12.02 -13.58 5.71
CA TYR A 141 -10.58 -13.37 5.71
C TYR A 141 -9.85 -14.56 5.08
N PRO A 142 -9.24 -14.39 3.90
CA PRO A 142 -8.52 -15.49 3.25
C PRO A 142 -7.24 -15.82 4.04
N GLU A 143 -6.98 -17.11 4.24
CA GLU A 143 -5.78 -17.60 4.93
C GLU A 143 -4.77 -18.23 3.97
N THR A 144 -5.23 -18.67 2.81
CA THR A 144 -4.40 -19.35 1.81
C THR A 144 -4.69 -18.84 0.41
N LYS A 145 -3.77 -19.08 -0.50
CA LYS A 145 -3.92 -18.77 -1.92
C LYS A 145 -5.13 -19.50 -2.54
N GLU A 146 -5.39 -20.75 -2.14
CA GLU A 146 -6.55 -21.53 -2.59
C GLU A 146 -7.87 -20.85 -2.15
N MET A 147 -7.90 -20.29 -0.93
CA MET A 147 -9.05 -19.51 -0.48
C MET A 147 -9.24 -18.25 -1.32
N VAL A 148 -8.14 -17.53 -1.64
CA VAL A 148 -8.18 -16.36 -2.52
C VAL A 148 -8.80 -16.73 -3.87
N LEU A 149 -8.30 -17.79 -4.52
CA LEU A 149 -8.81 -18.24 -5.82
C LEU A 149 -10.30 -18.59 -5.76
N LYS A 150 -10.72 -19.32 -4.71
CA LYS A 150 -12.13 -19.67 -4.50
C LYS A 150 -13.00 -18.46 -4.25
N MET A 151 -12.54 -17.49 -3.48
CA MET A 151 -13.30 -16.29 -3.11
C MET A 151 -13.34 -15.25 -4.24
N ASN A 152 -12.35 -15.24 -5.13
CA ASN A 152 -12.35 -14.38 -6.31
C ASN A 152 -13.42 -14.80 -7.32
N GLY A 153 -13.89 -16.09 -7.27
CA GLY A 153 -15.02 -16.58 -8.06
C GLY A 153 -14.77 -16.61 -9.57
N GLU A 154 -15.52 -17.44 -10.29
CA GLU A 154 -15.51 -17.44 -11.76
C GLU A 154 -16.51 -16.41 -12.33
N LYS A 155 -17.56 -16.12 -11.56
CA LYS A 155 -18.58 -15.13 -11.92
C LYS A 155 -18.55 -13.96 -10.94
N MET A 156 -18.86 -12.78 -11.46
CA MET A 156 -18.91 -11.55 -10.67
C MET A 156 -19.93 -11.63 -9.52
N SER A 157 -21.09 -12.29 -9.75
CA SER A 157 -22.12 -12.50 -8.73
C SER A 157 -21.69 -13.32 -7.51
N ASP A 158 -20.68 -14.15 -7.65
CA ASP A 158 -20.20 -15.08 -6.61
C ASP A 158 -18.94 -14.59 -5.92
N ARG A 159 -18.40 -13.47 -6.39
CA ARG A 159 -17.14 -12.89 -5.93
C ARG A 159 -17.29 -12.33 -4.51
N LYS A 160 -16.40 -12.72 -3.63
CA LYS A 160 -16.28 -12.20 -2.25
C LYS A 160 -14.97 -11.47 -2.03
N LEU A 161 -14.03 -11.66 -2.93
CA LEU A 161 -12.70 -11.06 -2.90
C LEU A 161 -12.32 -10.67 -4.33
N ARG A 162 -11.81 -9.48 -4.50
CA ARG A 162 -11.28 -8.98 -5.79
C ARG A 162 -9.85 -8.49 -5.66
N ILE A 163 -9.18 -8.26 -6.77
CA ILE A 163 -7.90 -7.56 -6.78
C ILE A 163 -8.12 -6.14 -6.23
N PHE A 164 -7.21 -5.65 -5.40
CA PHE A 164 -7.29 -4.30 -4.82
C PHE A 164 -7.03 -3.22 -5.89
N ARG A 165 -7.97 -3.06 -6.80
CA ARG A 165 -7.86 -2.12 -7.93
C ARG A 165 -9.09 -1.22 -8.11
N HIS A 166 -10.18 -1.48 -7.40
CA HIS A 166 -11.44 -0.75 -7.59
C HIS A 166 -11.31 0.76 -7.46
N VAL A 167 -10.44 1.25 -6.56
CA VAL A 167 -10.23 2.69 -6.38
C VAL A 167 -9.20 3.26 -7.36
N PHE A 168 -8.24 2.45 -7.81
CA PHE A 168 -7.18 2.86 -8.73
C PHE A 168 -6.53 1.62 -9.37
N GLU A 169 -7.05 1.22 -10.52
CA GLU A 169 -6.64 0.02 -11.23
C GLU A 169 -5.13 -0.02 -11.54
N PRO A 170 -4.48 1.06 -12.04
CA PRO A 170 -3.05 1.05 -12.31
C PRO A 170 -2.18 0.81 -11.07
N GLY A 171 -2.72 1.09 -9.87
CA GLY A 171 -1.98 0.96 -8.61
C GLY A 171 -1.49 -0.45 -8.30
N HIS A 172 -2.03 -1.47 -8.95
CA HIS A 172 -1.68 -2.87 -8.65
C HIS A 172 -1.48 -3.74 -9.90
N ARG A 173 -1.63 -3.20 -11.13
CA ARG A 173 -1.56 -3.96 -12.38
C ARG A 173 -0.21 -4.64 -12.58
N SER A 174 0.91 -3.95 -12.34
CA SER A 174 2.26 -4.49 -12.49
C SER A 174 2.57 -5.69 -11.59
N THR A 175 1.72 -5.99 -10.59
CA THR A 175 1.84 -7.20 -9.76
C THR A 175 1.66 -8.49 -10.56
N ASP A 176 1.05 -8.44 -11.75
CA ASP A 176 0.76 -9.62 -12.60
C ASP A 176 0.04 -10.73 -11.83
N TYR A 177 -1.22 -10.47 -11.47
CA TYR A 177 -2.04 -11.43 -10.71
C TYR A 177 -2.22 -12.78 -11.41
N PRO A 178 -2.37 -12.88 -12.74
CA PRO A 178 -2.35 -14.17 -13.46
C PRO A 178 -1.09 -14.98 -13.17
N LYS A 179 0.08 -14.36 -13.16
CA LYS A 179 1.35 -15.01 -12.83
C LYS A 179 1.40 -15.40 -11.36
N TRP A 180 0.88 -14.56 -10.45
CA TRP A 180 0.79 -14.88 -9.02
C TRP A 180 -0.14 -16.06 -8.76
N THR A 181 -1.31 -16.14 -9.43
CA THR A 181 -2.28 -17.23 -9.26
C THR A 181 -1.85 -18.55 -9.91
N SER A 182 -0.87 -18.52 -10.80
CA SER A 182 -0.38 -19.73 -11.48
C SER A 182 0.25 -20.74 -10.50
N ASN A 183 0.31 -22.02 -10.95
CA ASN A 183 0.88 -23.13 -10.18
C ASN A 183 2.43 -23.18 -10.22
N ASN A 184 3.12 -22.11 -10.55
CA ASN A 184 4.58 -22.05 -10.51
C ASN A 184 5.07 -22.16 -9.06
N THR A 185 6.17 -22.85 -8.86
CA THR A 185 6.78 -23.13 -7.55
C THR A 185 7.90 -22.16 -7.16
N ASP A 186 8.20 -21.17 -8.02
CA ASP A 186 9.17 -20.12 -7.65
C ASP A 186 8.66 -19.34 -6.43
N ILE A 187 9.57 -18.97 -5.55
CA ILE A 187 9.26 -18.28 -4.32
C ILE A 187 8.90 -16.80 -4.55
N SER A 188 9.48 -16.21 -5.59
CA SER A 188 9.22 -14.85 -6.07
C SER A 188 9.39 -14.78 -7.58
N TYR A 189 8.92 -13.70 -8.19
CA TYR A 189 9.17 -13.38 -9.59
C TYR A 189 9.37 -11.88 -9.77
N PRO A 190 10.21 -11.46 -10.73
CA PRO A 190 10.42 -10.04 -11.01
C PRO A 190 9.18 -9.40 -11.63
N ILE A 191 9.02 -8.10 -11.38
CA ILE A 191 8.11 -7.24 -12.17
C ILE A 191 8.73 -7.06 -13.55
N GLU A 192 8.00 -7.46 -14.61
CA GLU A 192 8.48 -7.40 -15.99
C GLU A 192 8.14 -6.07 -16.68
N ALA A 193 7.01 -5.47 -16.30
CA ALA A 193 6.58 -4.19 -16.85
C ALA A 193 6.17 -3.26 -15.70
N GLU A 194 6.78 -2.09 -15.65
CA GLU A 194 6.43 -1.05 -14.70
C GLU A 194 5.40 -0.14 -15.35
N GLU A 195 4.16 -0.20 -14.85
CA GLU A 195 3.10 0.67 -15.31
C GLU A 195 3.03 1.94 -14.48
N TYR A 196 2.65 3.02 -15.16
CA TYR A 196 2.34 4.27 -14.50
C TYR A 196 1.30 4.08 -13.39
N GLY A 197 1.59 4.66 -12.21
CA GLY A 197 0.64 4.65 -11.11
C GLY A 197 0.83 3.50 -10.11
N TYR A 198 1.77 2.58 -10.34
CA TYR A 198 2.00 1.45 -9.45
C TYR A 198 2.27 1.89 -8.00
N GLU A 199 1.50 1.38 -7.05
CA GLU A 199 1.55 1.72 -5.61
C GLU A 199 1.64 0.46 -4.72
N PRO A 200 2.69 -0.36 -4.85
CA PRO A 200 2.79 -1.64 -4.17
C PRO A 200 2.93 -1.50 -2.65
N TYR A 201 2.59 -2.58 -1.95
CA TYR A 201 2.95 -2.80 -0.54
C TYR A 201 4.19 -3.69 -0.51
N ILE A 202 5.20 -3.28 0.23
CA ILE A 202 6.55 -3.84 0.09
C ILE A 202 7.15 -4.32 1.40
N ILE A 203 8.08 -5.27 1.25
CA ILE A 203 9.08 -5.61 2.26
C ILE A 203 10.42 -5.12 1.73
N GLY A 204 11.19 -4.39 2.54
CA GLY A 204 12.47 -3.81 2.15
C GLY A 204 13.49 -3.83 3.27
N ALA A 205 14.76 -3.60 2.92
CA ALA A 205 15.81 -3.35 3.89
C ALA A 205 15.77 -1.88 4.36
N MET A 206 16.02 -1.66 5.67
CA MET A 206 16.10 -0.31 6.24
C MET A 206 17.33 0.45 5.75
N LYS A 207 18.40 -0.30 5.45
CA LYS A 207 19.64 0.28 4.91
C LYS A 207 19.35 0.88 3.53
N ASP A 208 19.72 2.14 3.37
CA ASP A 208 19.59 2.92 2.14
C ASP A 208 18.15 3.12 1.64
N ALA A 209 17.13 2.70 2.41
CA ALA A 209 15.73 2.93 2.07
C ALA A 209 15.41 4.43 2.02
N PRO A 210 14.87 4.94 0.92
CA PRO A 210 14.46 6.32 0.84
C PRO A 210 13.35 6.64 1.86
N ARG A 211 13.09 7.92 2.05
CA ARG A 211 11.97 8.39 2.85
C ARG A 211 10.90 8.98 1.95
N PHE A 212 9.65 8.77 2.30
CA PHE A 212 8.54 9.38 1.58
C PHE A 212 8.70 10.88 1.47
N PHE A 213 8.49 11.44 0.29
CA PHE A 213 8.52 12.89 0.10
C PHE A 213 7.41 13.56 0.93
N ARG A 214 7.80 14.41 1.88
CA ARG A 214 6.95 14.85 3.00
C ARG A 214 5.84 15.81 2.61
N ASP A 215 5.97 16.49 1.48
CA ASP A 215 5.06 17.54 1.07
C ASP A 215 3.76 17.00 0.45
N PHE A 216 3.75 15.74 -0.01
CA PHE A 216 2.53 15.08 -0.42
C PHE A 216 1.67 14.72 0.79
N ARG A 217 0.47 15.28 0.83
CA ARG A 217 -0.50 15.13 1.92
C ARG A 217 -1.87 14.75 1.37
N GLY A 218 -2.72 14.14 2.19
CA GLY A 218 -4.05 13.71 1.77
C GLY A 218 -4.01 12.67 0.68
N TYR A 219 -4.84 12.84 -0.34
CA TYR A 219 -4.99 11.89 -1.43
C TYR A 219 -4.12 12.26 -2.64
N GLY A 220 -3.61 11.22 -3.32
CA GLY A 220 -2.83 11.31 -4.55
C GLY A 220 -1.33 11.54 -4.32
N PHE A 221 -0.51 10.92 -5.15
CA PHE A 221 0.96 10.99 -5.21
C PHE A 221 1.73 10.50 -3.97
N ASN A 222 1.07 10.24 -2.86
CA ASN A 222 1.78 9.94 -1.61
C ASN A 222 2.54 8.60 -1.63
N LYS A 223 1.96 7.49 -2.10
CA LYS A 223 2.67 6.22 -2.32
C LYS A 223 3.41 6.20 -3.65
N LEU A 224 2.77 6.72 -4.69
CA LEU A 224 3.36 6.79 -6.02
C LEU A 224 4.73 7.48 -6.00
N SER A 225 4.88 8.59 -5.29
CA SER A 225 6.18 9.28 -5.19
C SER A 225 7.27 8.39 -4.58
N TYR A 226 6.92 7.54 -3.62
CA TYR A 226 7.87 6.61 -3.01
C TYR A 226 8.31 5.51 -3.99
N TYR A 227 7.35 4.99 -4.76
CA TYR A 227 7.64 4.02 -5.81
C TYR A 227 8.57 4.62 -6.88
N VAL A 228 8.27 5.83 -7.34
CA VAL A 228 9.12 6.57 -8.28
C VAL A 228 10.52 6.78 -7.70
N GLU A 229 10.64 7.13 -6.43
CA GLU A 229 11.94 7.31 -5.77
C GLU A 229 12.71 5.99 -5.63
N LEU A 230 12.06 4.85 -5.35
CA LEU A 230 12.69 3.53 -5.37
C LEU A 230 13.30 3.23 -6.74
N HIS A 231 12.58 3.54 -7.81
CA HIS A 231 13.07 3.38 -9.18
C HIS A 231 14.34 4.22 -9.43
N TYR A 232 14.34 5.51 -9.08
CA TYR A 232 15.53 6.37 -9.18
C TYR A 232 16.67 5.91 -8.29
N ALA A 233 16.37 5.36 -7.13
CA ALA A 233 17.36 4.78 -6.21
C ALA A 233 17.88 3.40 -6.66
N LYS A 234 17.44 2.90 -7.83
CA LYS A 234 17.84 1.62 -8.45
C LYS A 234 17.47 0.39 -7.61
N TYR A 235 16.26 0.41 -7.09
CA TYR A 235 15.68 -0.78 -6.51
C TYR A 235 15.04 -1.66 -7.58
N SER A 236 15.29 -2.96 -7.53
CA SER A 236 14.53 -3.96 -8.26
C SER A 236 13.30 -4.40 -7.44
N MET A 237 12.29 -4.93 -8.13
CA MET A 237 11.02 -5.32 -7.53
C MET A 237 10.67 -6.75 -7.88
N GLU A 238 10.33 -7.54 -6.87
CA GLU A 238 9.89 -8.92 -7.04
C GLU A 238 8.61 -9.18 -6.24
N VAL A 239 7.71 -9.97 -6.78
CA VAL A 239 6.46 -10.36 -6.11
C VAL A 239 6.65 -11.66 -5.34
N LEU A 240 6.34 -11.68 -4.04
CA LEU A 240 6.30 -12.91 -3.25
C LEU A 240 5.04 -13.72 -3.56
N ARG A 241 5.18 -15.06 -3.68
CA ARG A 241 4.06 -15.93 -4.09
C ARG A 241 3.19 -16.44 -2.97
N ASP A 242 3.77 -16.65 -1.79
CA ASP A 242 3.05 -17.32 -0.68
C ASP A 242 2.48 -16.35 0.33
N PHE A 243 2.69 -15.05 0.10
CA PHE A 243 2.22 -14.00 0.97
C PHE A 243 1.36 -13.01 0.18
N PHE A 244 0.34 -12.51 0.83
CA PHE A 244 -0.52 -11.47 0.29
C PHE A 244 -1.14 -10.65 1.42
N ILE A 245 -1.74 -9.55 1.05
CA ILE A 245 -2.50 -8.71 1.97
C ILE A 245 -3.91 -8.52 1.41
N PHE A 246 -4.85 -8.21 2.27
CA PHE A 246 -6.20 -7.89 1.82
C PHE A 246 -6.75 -6.67 2.55
N HIS A 247 -7.36 -5.80 1.78
CA HIS A 247 -8.07 -4.63 2.28
C HIS A 247 -9.41 -5.07 2.88
N VAL A 248 -9.65 -4.65 4.11
CA VAL A 248 -10.98 -4.78 4.72
C VAL A 248 -11.79 -3.56 4.34
N ASN A 249 -12.62 -3.72 3.34
CA ASN A 249 -13.40 -2.64 2.75
C ASN A 249 -14.24 -1.90 3.81
N HIS A 250 -14.44 -0.63 3.61
CA HIS A 250 -15.17 0.25 4.54
C HIS A 250 -15.80 1.42 3.81
N PRO A 251 -16.89 2.00 4.34
CA PRO A 251 -17.52 3.16 3.75
C PRO A 251 -16.52 4.29 3.49
N SER A 252 -16.50 4.79 2.26
CA SER A 252 -15.61 5.88 1.87
C SER A 252 -16.16 7.22 2.32
N THR A 253 -15.35 8.00 3.03
CA THR A 253 -15.72 9.34 3.53
C THR A 253 -15.20 10.48 2.64
N TYR A 254 -14.67 10.19 1.44
CA TYR A 254 -13.77 11.11 0.74
C TYR A 254 -14.27 11.57 -0.66
N GLY A 255 -15.34 12.29 -0.79
CA GLY A 255 -15.74 12.89 -2.06
C GLY A 255 -14.86 14.09 -2.45
N GLU A 256 -15.35 15.32 -2.21
CA GLU A 256 -14.70 16.58 -2.61
C GLU A 256 -13.29 16.80 -2.02
N GLU A 257 -12.98 16.24 -0.83
CA GLU A 257 -11.66 16.39 -0.19
C GLU A 257 -10.55 15.72 -1.00
N ARG A 258 -10.83 14.62 -1.72
CA ARG A 258 -9.85 13.96 -2.59
C ARG A 258 -9.39 14.86 -3.72
N THR A 259 -10.33 15.50 -4.40
CA THR A 259 -10.03 16.40 -5.53
C THR A 259 -9.16 17.58 -5.07
N LYS A 260 -9.49 18.19 -3.93
CA LYS A 260 -8.70 19.31 -3.38
C LYS A 260 -7.27 18.89 -3.01
N SER A 261 -7.11 17.80 -2.25
CA SER A 261 -5.79 17.28 -1.88
C SER A 261 -4.93 16.99 -3.11
N ARG A 262 -5.52 16.41 -4.13
CA ARG A 262 -4.85 16.08 -5.37
C ARG A 262 -4.36 17.33 -6.11
N MET A 263 -5.18 18.38 -6.22
CA MET A 263 -4.78 19.64 -6.83
C MET A 263 -3.60 20.29 -6.08
N VAL A 264 -3.61 20.24 -4.75
CA VAL A 264 -2.48 20.74 -3.93
C VAL A 264 -1.23 19.91 -4.18
N ASN A 265 -1.35 18.58 -4.20
CA ASN A 265 -0.23 17.69 -4.44
C ASN A 265 0.37 17.85 -5.84
N MET A 266 -0.41 18.19 -6.86
CA MET A 266 0.11 18.51 -8.20
C MET A 266 1.12 19.66 -8.18
N VAL A 267 0.93 20.67 -7.32
CA VAL A 267 1.91 21.75 -7.16
C VAL A 267 3.23 21.23 -6.59
N CYS A 268 3.17 20.25 -5.70
CA CYS A 268 4.35 19.64 -5.08
C CYS A 268 5.14 18.74 -6.03
N VAL A 269 4.54 18.26 -7.13
CA VAL A 269 5.20 17.38 -8.10
C VAL A 269 6.49 18.01 -8.66
N LYS A 270 6.45 19.28 -9.00
CA LYS A 270 7.64 19.99 -9.51
C LYS A 270 8.79 19.94 -8.51
N THR A 271 8.54 20.27 -7.25
CA THR A 271 9.55 20.24 -6.18
C THR A 271 10.07 18.82 -5.94
N PHE A 272 9.19 17.82 -6.04
CA PHE A 272 9.59 16.42 -5.96
C PHE A 272 10.52 16.02 -7.12
N MET A 273 10.22 16.42 -8.34
CA MET A 273 11.08 16.16 -9.51
C MET A 273 12.45 16.86 -9.39
N GLU A 274 12.47 18.11 -8.91
CA GLU A 274 13.72 18.84 -8.62
C GLU A 274 14.54 18.12 -7.53
N TYR A 275 13.89 17.58 -6.51
CA TYR A 275 14.53 16.75 -5.49
C TYR A 275 15.16 15.49 -6.10
N LEU A 276 14.42 14.73 -6.91
CA LEU A 276 14.94 13.52 -7.56
C LEU A 276 16.15 13.83 -8.47
N ALA A 277 16.06 14.89 -9.27
CA ALA A 277 17.15 15.31 -10.15
C ALA A 277 18.43 15.68 -9.36
N ARG A 278 18.27 16.33 -8.21
CA ARG A 278 19.40 16.73 -7.36
C ARG A 278 20.05 15.54 -6.66
N ASP A 279 19.25 14.64 -6.09
CA ASP A 279 19.75 13.58 -5.19
C ASP A 279 20.19 12.32 -5.95
N TYR A 280 19.63 12.09 -7.13
CA TYR A 280 19.93 10.92 -7.97
C TYR A 280 20.64 11.26 -9.29
N GLY A 281 20.84 12.54 -9.60
CA GLY A 281 21.57 13.04 -10.77
C GLY A 281 20.73 13.27 -12.02
N ALA A 282 20.99 14.36 -12.74
CA ALA A 282 20.24 14.75 -13.93
C ALA A 282 20.42 13.78 -15.13
N GLY A 283 21.53 13.05 -15.23
CA GLY A 283 21.82 12.09 -16.29
C GLY A 283 20.92 10.85 -16.30
N TYR A 284 20.15 10.68 -15.26
CA TYR A 284 19.16 9.62 -15.11
C TYR A 284 17.90 9.79 -15.96
N LEU A 285 17.73 10.96 -16.54
CA LEU A 285 16.56 11.31 -17.34
C LEU A 285 16.77 11.07 -18.85
N ASP A 286 18.00 10.69 -19.23
CA ASP A 286 18.43 10.62 -20.64
C ASP A 286 18.44 9.18 -21.23
N ASP A 287 18.22 8.13 -20.43
CA ASP A 287 18.07 6.77 -20.93
C ASP A 287 16.65 6.55 -21.48
N GLU A 288 16.51 6.68 -22.80
CA GLU A 288 15.23 6.72 -23.53
C GLU A 288 14.35 5.44 -23.36
N GLU A 289 14.91 4.30 -23.05
CA GLU A 289 14.16 3.02 -22.90
C GLU A 289 13.58 2.78 -21.51
N GLU A 290 14.23 3.26 -20.43
CA GLU A 290 13.71 3.17 -19.05
C GLU A 290 12.60 4.20 -18.77
N VAL A 291 12.46 5.21 -19.60
CA VAL A 291 11.73 6.45 -19.36
C VAL A 291 10.31 6.42 -19.91
N ALA A 292 9.89 5.41 -20.68
CA ALA A 292 8.56 5.42 -21.31
C ALA A 292 7.41 5.56 -20.27
N GLY A 293 7.50 4.87 -19.15
CA GLY A 293 6.53 5.03 -18.05
C GLY A 293 6.65 6.37 -17.33
N LEU A 294 7.88 6.82 -17.04
CA LEU A 294 8.17 8.08 -16.36
C LEU A 294 7.95 9.29 -17.27
N GLU A 295 8.25 9.20 -18.56
CA GLU A 295 7.93 10.26 -19.54
C GLU A 295 6.42 10.37 -19.77
N THR A 296 5.72 9.25 -19.82
CA THR A 296 4.26 9.27 -19.87
C THR A 296 3.72 9.92 -18.60
N TRP A 297 4.26 9.59 -17.43
CA TRP A 297 3.94 10.23 -16.16
C TRP A 297 4.26 11.74 -16.17
N ARG A 298 5.48 12.15 -16.62
CA ARG A 298 5.87 13.55 -16.75
C ARG A 298 4.96 14.32 -17.71
N ARG A 299 4.67 13.73 -18.87
CA ARG A 299 3.82 14.34 -19.90
C ARG A 299 2.40 14.55 -19.41
N ARG A 300 1.82 13.56 -18.76
CA ARG A 300 0.48 13.64 -18.16
C ARG A 300 0.44 14.62 -16.99
N MET A 301 1.48 14.65 -16.15
CA MET A 301 1.58 15.64 -15.08
C MET A 301 1.70 17.07 -15.62
N ALA A 302 2.52 17.29 -16.65
CA ALA A 302 2.69 18.59 -17.30
C ALA A 302 1.42 19.07 -18.03
N GLN A 303 0.57 18.15 -18.47
CA GLN A 303 -0.69 18.43 -19.15
C GLN A 303 -1.88 18.58 -18.19
N GLY A 304 -1.64 18.46 -16.86
CA GLY A 304 -2.73 18.47 -15.87
C GLY A 304 -3.61 17.20 -15.88
N GLN A 305 -3.28 16.24 -16.73
CA GLN A 305 -3.90 14.91 -16.80
C GLN A 305 -3.32 14.02 -15.70
N GLY A 306 -3.64 14.34 -14.49
CA GLY A 306 -3.37 13.45 -13.38
C GLY A 306 -4.39 12.30 -13.40
N THR A 307 -4.14 11.26 -12.62
CA THR A 307 -4.90 10.00 -12.49
C THR A 307 -6.46 10.04 -12.53
N GLY A 308 -7.12 11.15 -12.85
CA GLY A 308 -8.59 11.35 -12.91
C GLY A 308 -9.26 10.82 -14.15
N ASP A 309 -8.56 10.88 -15.26
CA ASP A 309 -9.13 10.45 -16.54
C ASP A 309 -9.28 8.91 -16.61
N TYR A 310 -8.55 8.15 -15.76
CA TYR A 310 -8.73 6.71 -15.62
C TYR A 310 -9.99 6.29 -14.86
N TYR A 311 -10.58 7.19 -14.06
CA TYR A 311 -11.82 6.85 -13.35
C TYR A 311 -13.04 6.97 -14.26
N GLU A 312 -13.01 7.90 -15.21
CA GLU A 312 -14.08 8.07 -16.20
C GLU A 312 -14.01 6.94 -17.25
N GLU A 313 -12.80 6.57 -17.74
CA GLU A 313 -12.63 5.47 -18.68
C GLU A 313 -12.93 4.09 -18.07
N ALA A 314 -12.65 3.88 -16.78
CA ALA A 314 -12.93 2.62 -16.11
C ALA A 314 -14.43 2.45 -15.77
N GLU A 315 -15.15 3.55 -15.51
CA GLU A 315 -16.60 3.52 -15.34
C GLU A 315 -17.31 3.26 -16.69
N GLU A 316 -16.82 3.84 -17.81
CA GLU A 316 -17.33 3.59 -19.17
C GLU A 316 -17.05 2.16 -19.65
N GLU A 317 -15.88 1.57 -19.36
CA GLU A 317 -15.58 0.17 -19.71
C GLU A 317 -16.41 -0.83 -18.87
N GLU A 318 -16.72 -0.53 -17.59
CA GLU A 318 -17.60 -1.39 -16.78
C GLU A 318 -19.07 -1.28 -17.19
N GLU A 319 -19.54 -0.13 -17.71
CA GLU A 319 -20.90 0.02 -18.27
C GLU A 319 -21.02 -0.70 -19.62
N ASP A 320 -20.02 -0.65 -20.51
CA ASP A 320 -20.01 -1.38 -21.78
C ASP A 320 -19.95 -2.91 -21.60
N GLU A 321 -19.15 -3.41 -20.64
CA GLU A 321 -19.11 -4.87 -20.34
C GLU A 321 -20.41 -5.38 -19.71
N SER A 322 -21.21 -4.51 -19.06
CA SER A 322 -22.49 -4.89 -18.46
C SER A 322 -23.65 -4.90 -19.47
N GLU A 323 -23.54 -4.16 -20.58
CA GLU A 323 -24.57 -4.16 -21.65
C GLU A 323 -24.41 -5.35 -22.61
N ASP A 324 -23.19 -5.89 -22.78
CA ASP A 324 -22.95 -7.07 -23.65
C ASP A 324 -23.31 -8.42 -22.98
N GLU A 325 -23.60 -8.48 -21.68
CA GLU A 325 -24.01 -9.72 -21.00
C GLU A 325 -25.54 -9.92 -20.95
N ASP A 326 -26.35 -8.93 -21.37
CA ASP A 326 -27.84 -9.00 -21.38
C ASP A 326 -28.46 -9.28 -22.78
N GLU A 327 -27.68 -9.58 -23.82
CA GLU A 327 -28.13 -10.11 -25.12
C GLU A 327 -27.79 -11.61 -25.26
#